data_e520bad2c0043540b02c7ec8aa67f165
#
_entry.id   e520bad2c0043540b02c7ec8aa67f165
#
_cell.length_a   1.000
_cell.length_b   1.000
_cell.length_c   1.000
_cell.angle_alpha   90.00
_cell.angle_beta   90.00
_cell.angle_gamma   90.00
#
_symmetry.space_group_name_H-M   'P 1'
#
loop_
_entity.id
_entity.type
_entity.pdbx_description
1 polymer ?
#
loop_
_entity_poly.entity_id
_entity_poly.type
_entity_poly.pdbx_seq_one_letter_code
_entity_poly.pdbx_strand_id
1 'polypeptide(L)'
;MMSTYKTTILQVSVHREESNPIFGEGNTYISVDDEAAGPFLVIEQHDDNIEPGKVRMDYEEFMAVAEAAKMLMHQMYIEQAAQE
;
A
#
# COMPACT_ATOMS: atom_id res chain seq x y z
N MET A 1 -27.03 -26.12 17.54
CA MET A 1 -25.63 -25.67 17.69
C MET A 1 -25.38 -24.43 16.82
N MET A 2 -24.81 -23.41 17.40
CA MET A 2 -24.54 -22.19 16.64
C MET A 2 -23.17 -22.24 16.00
N SER A 3 -23.13 -21.93 14.70
CA SER A 3 -21.86 -21.80 14.01
C SER A 3 -21.20 -20.48 14.40
N THR A 4 -19.89 -20.52 14.57
CA THR A 4 -19.12 -19.34 14.88
C THR A 4 -18.40 -18.85 13.62
N TYR A 5 -18.60 -17.60 13.29
CA TYR A 5 -17.98 -17.01 12.11
C TYR A 5 -16.92 -16.01 12.54
N LYS A 6 -15.85 -15.95 11.75
CA LYS A 6 -14.75 -15.03 11.98
C LYS A 6 -14.53 -14.22 10.71
N THR A 7 -14.31 -12.93 10.87
CA THR A 7 -13.96 -12.06 9.75
C THR A 7 -12.47 -11.79 9.77
N THR A 8 -11.84 -12.04 8.65
CA THR A 8 -10.40 -11.79 8.51
C THR A 8 -10.20 -10.86 7.32
N ILE A 9 -9.45 -9.80 7.53
CA ILE A 9 -9.12 -8.85 6.46
C ILE A 9 -7.82 -9.30 5.82
N LEU A 10 -7.89 -9.67 4.54
CA LEU A 10 -6.73 -10.15 3.78
C LEU A 10 -6.26 -9.14 2.76
N GLN A 11 -7.08 -8.15 2.44
CA GLN A 11 -6.75 -7.14 1.45
C GLN A 11 -7.45 -5.83 1.79
N VAL A 12 -6.74 -4.74 1.60
CA VAL A 12 -7.31 -3.40 1.73
C VAL A 12 -7.01 -2.61 0.47
N SER A 13 -7.86 -1.62 0.19
CA SER A 13 -7.68 -0.73 -0.94
C SER A 13 -7.44 0.68 -0.44
N VAL A 14 -6.38 1.31 -0.94
CA VAL A 14 -6.10 2.72 -0.69
C VAL A 14 -6.44 3.48 -1.96
N HIS A 15 -7.31 4.46 -1.87
CA HIS A 15 -7.78 5.21 -3.02
C HIS A 15 -8.07 6.64 -2.62
N ARG A 16 -8.26 7.49 -3.62
CA ARG A 16 -8.65 8.88 -3.35
C ARG A 16 -10.08 8.90 -2.83
N GLU A 17 -10.36 9.85 -1.95
CA GLU A 17 -11.65 9.97 -1.32
C GLU A 17 -12.79 10.10 -2.34
N GLU A 18 -12.56 10.84 -3.41
CA GLU A 18 -13.57 11.08 -4.43
C GLU A 18 -13.72 9.95 -5.45
N SER A 19 -12.85 8.95 -5.42
CA SER A 19 -12.95 7.84 -6.37
C SER A 19 -13.74 6.67 -5.78
N ASN A 20 -14.30 5.84 -6.66
CA ASN A 20 -15.04 4.66 -6.23
C ASN A 20 -14.11 3.44 -6.27
N PRO A 21 -13.81 2.84 -5.12
CA PRO A 21 -12.85 1.74 -5.06
C PRO A 21 -13.32 0.48 -5.80
N ILE A 22 -14.62 0.35 -6.04
CA ILE A 22 -15.15 -0.83 -6.74
C ILE A 22 -14.62 -0.93 -8.16
N PHE A 23 -14.42 0.20 -8.82
CA PHE A 23 -13.94 0.21 -10.20
C PHE A 23 -12.43 0.03 -10.31
N GLY A 24 -11.70 0.15 -9.22
CA GLY A 24 -10.29 -0.19 -9.17
C GLY A 24 -9.33 0.77 -9.84
N GLU A 25 -9.81 1.77 -10.54
CA GLU A 25 -8.94 2.70 -11.24
C GLU A 25 -8.25 3.64 -10.26
N GLY A 26 -6.92 3.67 -10.33
CA GLY A 26 -6.12 4.50 -9.44
C GLY A 26 -6.00 3.96 -8.02
N ASN A 27 -6.41 2.71 -7.80
CA ASN A 27 -6.35 2.11 -6.47
C ASN A 27 -5.00 1.45 -6.23
N THR A 28 -4.59 1.47 -4.95
CA THR A 28 -3.45 0.69 -4.49
C THR A 28 -3.98 -0.38 -3.56
N TYR A 29 -3.73 -1.63 -3.90
CA TYR A 29 -4.17 -2.76 -3.09
C TYR A 29 -3.00 -3.28 -2.26
N ILE A 30 -3.28 -3.54 -1.00
CA ILE A 30 -2.30 -4.16 -0.10
C ILE A 30 -2.92 -5.45 0.41
N SER A 31 -2.25 -6.55 0.17
CA SER A 31 -2.70 -7.86 0.62
C SER A 31 -1.59 -8.59 1.34
N VAL A 32 -1.95 -9.68 1.99
CA VAL A 32 -1.01 -10.52 2.71
C VAL A 32 -0.86 -11.84 1.98
N ASP A 33 0.39 -12.22 1.76
CA ASP A 33 0.73 -13.53 1.20
C ASP A 33 1.56 -14.26 2.24
N ASP A 34 1.02 -15.34 2.76
CA ASP A 34 1.68 -16.12 3.82
C ASP A 34 2.33 -17.36 3.20
N GLU A 35 3.65 -17.31 3.13
CA GLU A 35 4.43 -18.42 2.64
C GLU A 35 5.28 -19.03 3.77
N ALA A 36 6.02 -20.08 3.44
CA ALA A 36 6.83 -20.80 4.42
C ALA A 36 7.81 -19.92 5.20
N ALA A 37 8.21 -18.79 4.62
CA ALA A 37 9.14 -17.86 5.26
C ALA A 37 8.43 -16.82 6.13
N GLY A 38 7.11 -16.85 6.21
CA GLY A 38 6.32 -15.91 7.00
C GLY A 38 5.43 -15.04 6.14
N PRO A 39 4.66 -14.12 6.76
CA PRO A 39 3.75 -13.26 6.02
C PRO A 39 4.49 -12.12 5.31
N PHE A 40 4.12 -11.90 4.06
CA PHE A 40 4.64 -10.80 3.26
C PHE A 40 3.51 -9.88 2.85
N LEU A 41 3.81 -8.60 2.72
CA LEU A 41 2.89 -7.64 2.14
C LEU A 41 3.09 -7.64 0.63
N VAL A 42 1.98 -7.67 -0.10
CA VAL A 42 1.98 -7.53 -1.55
C VAL A 42 1.27 -6.23 -1.87
N ILE A 43 1.96 -5.34 -2.58
CA ILE A 43 1.44 -4.03 -2.94
C ILE A 43 1.29 -3.99 -4.45
N GLU A 44 0.08 -3.70 -4.91
CA GLU A 44 -0.25 -3.66 -6.34
C GLU A 44 -0.99 -2.37 -6.63
N GLN A 45 -0.53 -1.63 -7.61
CA GLN A 45 -1.14 -0.37 -7.99
C GLN A 45 -1.79 -0.49 -9.38
N HIS A 46 -3.04 -0.04 -9.46
CA HIS A 46 -3.81 -0.03 -10.69
C HIS A 46 -3.98 1.40 -11.17
N ASP A 47 -3.21 1.77 -12.18
CA ASP A 47 -3.23 3.10 -12.77
C ASP A 47 -2.96 2.96 -14.26
N ASP A 48 -3.79 3.56 -15.10
CA ASP A 48 -3.66 3.46 -16.55
C ASP A 48 -2.35 4.04 -17.07
N ASN A 49 -1.71 4.91 -16.30
CA ASN A 49 -0.47 5.57 -16.70
C ASN A 49 0.78 4.83 -16.21
N ILE A 50 0.62 3.74 -15.49
CA ILE A 50 1.72 2.98 -14.91
C ILE A 50 1.58 1.52 -15.30
N GLU A 51 2.68 0.88 -15.69
CA GLU A 51 2.64 -0.55 -15.97
C GLU A 51 2.23 -1.29 -14.69
N PRO A 52 1.30 -2.25 -14.80
CA PRO A 52 0.91 -3.03 -13.65
C PRO A 52 2.07 -3.84 -13.11
N GLY A 53 2.20 -3.84 -11.80
CA GLY A 53 3.27 -4.59 -11.15
C GLY A 53 2.94 -4.80 -9.69
N LYS A 54 3.58 -5.82 -9.12
CA LYS A 54 3.44 -6.12 -7.71
C LYS A 54 4.78 -6.03 -7.03
N VAL A 55 4.78 -5.42 -5.86
CA VAL A 55 5.95 -5.35 -5.00
C VAL A 55 5.66 -6.22 -3.79
N ARG A 56 6.63 -7.02 -3.39
CA ARG A 56 6.50 -7.92 -2.27
C ARG A 56 7.58 -7.62 -1.26
N MET A 57 7.20 -7.44 -0.01
CA MET A 57 8.15 -7.12 1.03
C MET A 57 7.63 -7.58 2.39
N ASP A 58 8.55 -7.83 3.33
CA ASP A 58 8.13 -8.10 4.69
C ASP A 58 7.74 -6.79 5.39
N TYR A 59 7.16 -6.91 6.57
CA TYR A 59 6.67 -5.75 7.30
C TYR A 59 7.79 -4.79 7.69
N GLU A 60 8.93 -5.33 8.10
CA GLU A 60 10.08 -4.49 8.49
C GLU A 60 10.59 -3.68 7.31
N GLU A 61 10.71 -4.32 6.16
CA GLU A 61 11.11 -3.63 4.93
C GLU A 61 10.10 -2.56 4.53
N PHE A 62 8.81 -2.90 4.64
CA PHE A 62 7.74 -1.95 4.35
C PHE A 62 7.85 -0.71 5.24
N MET A 63 8.10 -0.90 6.53
CA MET A 63 8.24 0.23 7.45
C MET A 63 9.46 1.07 7.12
N ALA A 64 10.56 0.44 6.72
CA ALA A 64 11.76 1.18 6.32
C ALA A 64 11.52 1.99 5.05
N VAL A 65 10.81 1.41 4.08
CA VAL A 65 10.45 2.12 2.83
C VAL A 65 9.55 3.31 3.13
N ALA A 66 8.55 3.10 3.99
CA ALA A 66 7.63 4.17 4.36
C ALA A 66 8.37 5.32 5.05
N GLU A 67 9.29 5.00 5.95
CA GLU A 67 10.07 6.02 6.65
C GLU A 67 10.99 6.77 5.68
N ALA A 68 11.62 6.05 4.76
CA ALA A 68 12.47 6.67 3.74
C ALA A 68 11.64 7.60 2.84
N ALA A 69 10.43 7.21 2.48
CA ALA A 69 9.55 8.05 1.69
C ALA A 69 9.18 9.33 2.43
N LYS A 70 8.91 9.24 3.74
CA LYS A 70 8.63 10.41 4.56
C LYS A 70 9.83 11.36 4.59
N MET A 71 11.02 10.83 4.77
CA MET A 71 12.24 11.64 4.79
C MET A 71 12.46 12.37 3.47
N LEU A 72 12.26 11.65 2.37
CA LEU A 72 12.41 12.22 1.04
C LEU A 72 11.44 13.37 0.79
N MET A 73 10.18 13.15 1.11
CA MET A 73 9.16 14.18 0.94
C MET A 73 9.37 15.39 1.84
N HIS A 74 9.82 15.13 3.06
CA HIS A 74 10.15 16.21 4.00
C HIS A 74 11.27 17.09 3.44
N GLN A 75 12.32 16.47 2.89
CA GLN A 75 13.43 17.18 2.28
C GLN A 75 12.96 18.06 1.13
N MET A 76 12.08 17.53 0.28
CA MET A 76 11.54 18.30 -0.84
C MET A 76 10.72 19.51 -0.39
N TYR A 77 9.94 19.36 0.67
CA TYR A 77 9.16 20.48 1.21
C TYR A 77 10.08 21.55 1.79
N ILE A 78 11.16 21.16 2.46
CA ILE A 78 12.14 22.13 2.98
C ILE A 78 12.80 22.89 1.84
N GLU A 79 13.20 22.21 0.77
CA GLU A 79 13.81 22.84 -0.39
C GLU A 79 12.86 23.83 -1.07
N GLN A 80 11.58 23.46 -1.19
CA GLN A 80 10.58 24.37 -1.74
C GLN A 80 10.42 25.62 -0.90
N ALA A 81 10.38 25.46 0.42
CA ALA A 81 10.28 26.60 1.32
C ALA A 81 11.49 27.52 1.22
N ALA A 82 12.68 26.95 1.03
CA ALA A 82 13.91 27.72 0.91
C ALA A 82 13.97 28.53 -0.39
N GLN A 83 13.26 28.11 -1.42
CA GLN A 83 13.23 28.78 -2.71
C GLN A 83 12.25 29.96 -2.75
N GLU A 84 11.35 30.02 -1.80
CA GLU A 84 10.41 31.12 -1.69
C GLU A 84 11.05 32.29 -0.93
#